data_268774e2a187ba09b4709f1e9253ff50
#
_entry.id   268774e2a187ba09b4709f1e9253ff50
#
_cell.length_a   1.000
_cell.length_b   1.000
_cell.length_c   1.000
_cell.angle_alpha   90.00
_cell.angle_beta   90.00
_cell.angle_gamma   90.00
#
_symmetry.space_group_name_H-M   'P 1'
#
loop_
_entity.id
_entity.type
_entity.pdbx_description
1 polymer ?
#
loop_
_entity_poly.entity_id
_entity_poly.type
_entity_poly.pdbx_seq_one_letter_code
_entity_poly.pdbx_strand_id
1 'polypeptide(L)'
;MALLLVATLGAGCAHKPPAFDPKARQTCLVLSVGGAKGVAHLGAIAAAKQAGVRVDCVVGNSMGSLVGGLYASAPDQDTTARFKHMADAYLSASKLEAGRNGLILGMVLGAATAALTDNKAAPILAGAGGFALGAGLTSKMDRDRLVGVLDGEFHGATIEALPVRYATSFQRRAGDGLELVVAKEGNLAATIGKSLANPYIFDGLDLAKTPEIDPGADRAAMTPVDEACRLFPGANLLAINVTDQPAFYRAGMTCPLREVRVPVGDVNAESVFRLHAAFDDTVRAGYDATLAALK
;
A
#
# COMPACT_ATOMS: atom_id res chain seq x y z
N MET A 1 -58.09 -2.71 9.69
CA MET A 1 -56.96 -2.67 10.62
C MET A 1 -55.69 -2.57 9.80
N ALA A 2 -55.13 -1.40 9.66
CA ALA A 2 -53.90 -1.15 8.90
C ALA A 2 -52.73 -1.14 9.90
N LEU A 3 -51.77 -2.08 9.71
CA LEU A 3 -50.56 -2.16 10.53
C LEU A 3 -49.56 -1.15 9.96
N LEU A 4 -49.30 -0.07 10.68
CA LEU A 4 -48.16 0.84 10.38
C LEU A 4 -46.89 0.18 10.83
N LEU A 5 -46.02 -0.22 9.84
CA LEU A 5 -44.63 -0.61 10.11
C LEU A 5 -43.81 0.67 10.30
N VAL A 6 -43.45 0.99 11.51
CA VAL A 6 -42.50 2.07 11.83
C VAL A 6 -41.09 1.50 11.62
N ALA A 7 -40.48 1.85 10.50
CA ALA A 7 -39.06 1.57 10.27
C ALA A 7 -38.23 2.56 11.11
N THR A 8 -37.68 2.11 12.21
CA THR A 8 -36.68 2.88 12.98
C THR A 8 -35.37 2.87 12.18
N LEU A 9 -35.11 3.96 11.46
CA LEU A 9 -33.77 4.27 10.92
C LEU A 9 -32.82 4.47 12.11
N GLY A 10 -32.12 3.41 12.48
CA GLY A 10 -31.01 3.51 13.42
C GLY A 10 -29.93 4.41 12.80
N ALA A 11 -29.82 5.65 13.27
CA ALA A 11 -28.67 6.49 13.01
C ALA A 11 -27.45 5.76 13.59
N GLY A 12 -26.70 5.05 12.72
CA GLY A 12 -25.42 4.48 13.07
C GLY A 12 -24.51 5.60 13.51
N CYS A 13 -24.27 5.74 14.81
CA CYS A 13 -23.24 6.62 15.33
C CYS A 13 -21.93 6.23 14.65
N ALA A 14 -21.41 7.11 13.80
CA ALA A 14 -20.08 6.93 13.20
C ALA A 14 -19.09 6.81 14.36
N HIS A 15 -18.58 5.60 14.59
CA HIS A 15 -17.63 5.34 15.66
C HIS A 15 -16.33 6.08 15.31
N LYS A 16 -16.00 7.10 16.09
CA LYS A 16 -14.75 7.83 15.94
C LYS A 16 -13.68 7.10 16.77
N PRO A 17 -12.56 6.68 16.16
CA PRO A 17 -11.49 6.05 16.91
C PRO A 17 -10.92 6.99 17.99
N PRO A 18 -10.32 6.46 19.06
CA PRO A 18 -9.61 7.27 20.05
C PRO A 18 -8.53 8.15 19.40
N ALA A 19 -8.20 9.27 20.04
CA ALA A 19 -7.21 10.20 19.55
C ALA A 19 -5.80 9.57 19.56
N PHE A 20 -5.05 9.82 18.52
CA PHE A 20 -3.64 9.42 18.40
C PHE A 20 -2.77 10.19 19.43
N ASP A 21 -1.89 9.50 20.13
CA ASP A 21 -0.90 10.08 21.04
C ASP A 21 0.51 9.88 20.45
N PRO A 22 1.21 10.93 20.01
CA PRO A 22 2.56 10.80 19.45
C PRO A 22 3.61 10.31 20.45
N LYS A 23 3.30 10.32 21.75
CA LYS A 23 4.16 9.82 22.83
C LYS A 23 3.78 8.43 23.32
N ALA A 24 2.86 7.76 22.66
CA ALA A 24 2.44 6.41 23.05
C ALA A 24 3.62 5.44 23.04
N ARG A 25 3.55 4.45 23.94
CA ARG A 25 4.61 3.44 24.08
C ARG A 25 4.77 2.53 22.86
N GLN A 26 3.73 2.40 22.05
CA GLN A 26 3.73 1.55 20.87
C GLN A 26 2.98 2.24 19.73
N THR A 27 3.68 2.46 18.62
CA THR A 27 3.09 3.03 17.40
C THR A 27 3.26 2.05 16.24
N CYS A 28 2.15 1.75 15.57
CA CYS A 28 2.12 1.05 14.30
C CYS A 28 1.96 2.04 13.15
N LEU A 29 2.84 1.92 12.18
CA LEU A 29 2.71 2.58 10.89
C LEU A 29 1.82 1.72 10.00
N VAL A 30 0.74 2.31 9.48
CA VAL A 30 -0.19 1.64 8.58
C VAL A 30 -0.09 2.27 7.19
N LEU A 31 0.27 1.48 6.19
CA LEU A 31 0.55 1.96 4.84
C LEU A 31 -0.48 1.41 3.85
N SER A 32 -1.20 2.30 3.20
CA SER A 32 -2.25 1.93 2.25
C SER A 32 -1.70 1.28 0.97
N VAL A 33 -2.58 0.63 0.21
CA VAL A 33 -2.34 0.39 -1.21
C VAL A 33 -2.17 1.73 -1.93
N GLY A 34 -1.63 1.73 -3.15
CA GLY A 34 -1.50 3.02 -3.85
C GLY A 34 -0.80 2.96 -5.20
N GLY A 35 -0.30 1.80 -5.62
CA GLY A 35 0.49 1.71 -6.86
C GLY A 35 1.57 2.79 -6.86
N ALA A 36 1.64 3.59 -7.93
CA ALA A 36 2.58 4.69 -8.06
C ALA A 36 2.50 5.74 -6.94
N LYS A 37 1.28 6.10 -6.51
CA LYS A 37 1.07 7.05 -5.41
C LYS A 37 1.72 6.56 -4.11
N GLY A 38 1.91 5.24 -3.97
CA GLY A 38 2.51 4.62 -2.79
C GLY A 38 3.97 4.98 -2.53
N VAL A 39 4.71 5.56 -3.49
CA VAL A 39 6.06 6.10 -3.21
C VAL A 39 6.02 7.26 -2.20
N ALA A 40 4.86 7.89 -1.99
CA ALA A 40 4.66 8.88 -0.93
C ALA A 40 4.90 8.31 0.47
N HIS A 41 4.72 7.00 0.67
CA HIS A 41 5.04 6.34 1.94
C HIS A 41 6.52 6.50 2.34
N LEU A 42 7.44 6.62 1.38
CA LEU A 42 8.86 6.88 1.65
C LEU A 42 9.04 8.21 2.39
N GLY A 43 8.40 9.26 1.87
CA GLY A 43 8.41 10.57 2.51
C GLY A 43 7.73 10.58 3.87
N ALA A 44 6.61 9.87 3.99
CA ALA A 44 5.89 9.75 5.25
C ALA A 44 6.74 9.07 6.35
N ILE A 45 7.49 8.01 6.01
CA ILE A 45 8.44 7.37 6.93
C ILE A 45 9.53 8.35 7.35
N ALA A 46 10.10 9.11 6.40
CA ALA A 46 11.12 10.12 6.72
C ALA A 46 10.58 11.21 7.66
N ALA A 47 9.35 11.69 7.43
CA ALA A 47 8.69 12.67 8.29
C ALA A 47 8.40 12.11 9.69
N ALA A 48 7.94 10.88 9.80
CA ALA A 48 7.70 10.22 11.09
C ALA A 48 9.01 10.09 11.90
N LYS A 49 10.10 9.65 11.25
CA LYS A 49 11.45 9.61 11.85
C LYS A 49 11.90 10.98 12.32
N GLN A 50 11.75 12.02 11.48
CA GLN A 50 12.11 13.39 11.84
C GLN A 50 11.28 13.94 13.02
N ALA A 51 9.99 13.59 13.08
CA ALA A 51 9.12 13.96 14.20
C ALA A 51 9.40 13.16 15.49
N GLY A 52 10.37 12.24 15.48
CA GLY A 52 10.72 11.40 16.63
C GLY A 52 9.68 10.32 16.94
N VAL A 53 8.82 9.98 15.99
CA VAL A 53 7.86 8.87 16.15
C VAL A 53 8.62 7.55 16.14
N ARG A 54 8.56 6.83 17.27
CA ARG A 54 9.07 5.49 17.34
C ARG A 54 8.08 4.53 16.70
N VAL A 55 8.49 3.85 15.63
CA VAL A 55 7.67 2.85 14.95
C VAL A 55 8.04 1.45 15.46
N ASP A 56 7.08 0.79 16.09
CA ASP A 56 7.26 -0.55 16.69
C ASP A 56 6.65 -1.67 15.84
N CYS A 57 5.78 -1.31 14.91
CA CYS A 57 5.15 -2.23 13.96
C CYS A 57 4.76 -1.52 12.67
N VAL A 58 4.70 -2.29 11.59
CA VAL A 58 4.23 -1.85 10.27
C VAL A 58 3.20 -2.84 9.76
N VAL A 59 2.09 -2.31 9.26
CA VAL A 59 1.12 -3.08 8.47
C VAL A 59 0.89 -2.35 7.17
N GLY A 60 1.26 -2.98 6.06
CA GLY A 60 1.20 -2.34 4.75
C GLY A 60 0.67 -3.28 3.67
N ASN A 61 -0.06 -2.74 2.69
CA ASN A 61 -0.65 -3.51 1.60
C ASN A 61 -0.20 -2.97 0.24
N SER A 62 -0.02 -3.87 -0.75
CA SER A 62 0.44 -3.51 -2.10
C SER A 62 1.74 -2.70 -2.04
N MET A 63 1.81 -1.49 -2.63
CA MET A 63 2.99 -0.64 -2.52
C MET A 63 3.33 -0.31 -1.06
N GLY A 64 2.34 -0.17 -0.18
CA GLY A 64 2.57 -0.02 1.26
C GLY A 64 3.26 -1.24 1.88
N SER A 65 3.04 -2.45 1.35
CA SER A 65 3.76 -3.66 1.79
C SER A 65 5.24 -3.60 1.42
N LEU A 66 5.56 -3.17 0.20
CA LEU A 66 6.92 -3.04 -0.29
C LEU A 66 7.70 -1.99 0.51
N VAL A 67 7.16 -0.77 0.59
CA VAL A 67 7.82 0.32 1.32
C VAL A 67 7.92 0.00 2.82
N GLY A 68 6.87 -0.59 3.39
CA GLY A 68 6.85 -1.03 4.78
C GLY A 68 7.85 -2.13 5.07
N GLY A 69 8.03 -3.10 4.17
CA GLY A 69 9.03 -4.16 4.26
C GLY A 69 10.46 -3.65 4.18
N LEU A 70 10.73 -2.70 3.26
CA LEU A 70 12.03 -2.02 3.18
C LEU A 70 12.37 -1.32 4.49
N TYR A 71 11.42 -0.60 5.09
CA TYR A 71 11.62 0.04 6.37
C TYR A 71 11.78 -0.98 7.51
N ALA A 72 10.88 -1.95 7.61
CA ALA A 72 10.86 -2.89 8.73
C ALA A 72 12.10 -3.80 8.78
N SER A 73 12.71 -4.11 7.63
CA SER A 73 13.93 -4.93 7.54
C SER A 73 15.20 -4.18 7.95
N ALA A 74 15.24 -2.85 7.80
CA ALA A 74 16.40 -2.02 8.17
C ALA A 74 15.95 -0.59 8.57
N PRO A 75 15.34 -0.41 9.75
CA PRO A 75 14.70 0.84 10.15
C PRO A 75 15.69 2.01 10.30
N ASP A 76 16.97 1.73 10.54
CA ASP A 76 18.01 2.73 10.69
C ASP A 76 18.56 3.24 9.35
N GLN A 77 18.31 2.52 8.26
CA GLN A 77 18.75 2.91 6.92
C GLN A 77 17.79 3.92 6.27
N ASP A 78 18.25 4.56 5.20
CA ASP A 78 17.42 5.42 4.35
C ASP A 78 16.54 4.54 3.45
N THR A 79 15.25 4.47 3.78
CA THR A 79 14.27 3.68 3.03
C THR A 79 14.14 4.15 1.59
N THR A 80 14.29 5.47 1.31
CA THR A 80 14.22 6.03 -0.04
C THR A 80 15.42 5.60 -0.86
N ALA A 81 16.61 5.63 -0.30
CA ALA A 81 17.82 5.16 -0.98
C ALA A 81 17.74 3.65 -1.30
N ARG A 82 17.24 2.84 -0.36
CA ARG A 82 17.02 1.41 -0.56
C ARG A 82 15.99 1.14 -1.66
N PHE A 83 14.90 1.89 -1.69
CA PHE A 83 13.90 1.79 -2.75
C PHE A 83 14.52 2.10 -4.13
N LYS A 84 15.31 3.17 -4.24
CA LYS A 84 16.00 3.53 -5.49
C LYS A 84 16.98 2.43 -5.91
N HIS A 85 17.77 1.88 -4.97
CA HIS A 85 18.70 0.77 -5.24
C HIS A 85 17.97 -0.48 -5.76
N MET A 86 16.88 -0.89 -5.10
CA MET A 86 16.02 -1.99 -5.54
C MET A 86 15.46 -1.74 -6.96
N ALA A 87 15.01 -0.51 -7.22
CA ALA A 87 14.49 -0.12 -8.52
C ALA A 87 15.57 -0.22 -9.62
N ASP A 88 16.77 0.28 -9.37
CA ASP A 88 17.91 0.16 -10.28
C ASP A 88 18.30 -1.32 -10.52
N ALA A 89 18.29 -2.15 -9.49
CA ALA A 89 18.56 -3.60 -9.60
C ALA A 89 17.52 -4.30 -10.48
N TYR A 90 16.24 -3.98 -10.31
CA TYR A 90 15.18 -4.54 -11.16
C TYR A 90 15.36 -4.14 -12.63
N LEU A 91 15.68 -2.87 -12.93
CA LEU A 91 15.95 -2.39 -14.28
C LEU A 91 17.13 -3.10 -14.91
N SER A 92 18.21 -3.26 -14.17
CA SER A 92 19.40 -3.94 -14.62
C SER A 92 19.11 -5.41 -14.96
N ALA A 93 18.30 -6.09 -14.15
CA ALA A 93 17.87 -7.46 -14.36
C ALA A 93 16.87 -7.60 -15.52
N SER A 94 16.11 -6.54 -15.86
CA SER A 94 15.04 -6.62 -16.84
C SER A 94 15.51 -6.67 -18.29
N LYS A 95 16.78 -6.36 -18.58
CA LYS A 95 17.33 -6.22 -19.96
C LYS A 95 16.47 -5.31 -20.87
N LEU A 96 15.59 -4.51 -20.27
CA LEU A 96 14.85 -3.50 -21.00
C LEU A 96 15.86 -2.39 -21.32
N GLU A 97 16.10 -2.14 -22.62
CA GLU A 97 16.88 -0.99 -23.13
C GLU A 97 16.23 0.38 -22.78
N ALA A 98 15.10 0.35 -22.07
CA ALA A 98 14.49 1.54 -21.49
C ALA A 98 15.36 2.00 -20.31
N GLY A 99 16.13 3.06 -20.53
CA GLY A 99 17.11 3.59 -19.59
C GLY A 99 16.61 3.75 -18.14
N ARG A 100 17.52 4.16 -17.22
CA ARG A 100 17.32 4.31 -15.76
C ARG A 100 15.97 4.89 -15.30
N ASN A 101 15.24 5.52 -16.21
CA ASN A 101 13.93 6.13 -15.99
C ASN A 101 12.75 5.16 -16.18
N GLY A 102 12.95 4.01 -16.80
CA GLY A 102 11.84 3.14 -17.23
C GLY A 102 11.14 2.37 -16.11
N LEU A 103 11.79 2.07 -14.99
CA LEU A 103 11.14 1.31 -13.91
C LEU A 103 10.30 2.17 -12.99
N ILE A 104 10.85 3.32 -12.60
CA ILE A 104 10.05 4.30 -11.86
C ILE A 104 8.85 4.65 -12.73
N LEU A 105 9.05 4.78 -14.04
CA LEU A 105 8.00 4.91 -15.04
C LEU A 105 7.03 3.72 -15.01
N GLY A 106 7.52 2.49 -15.01
CA GLY A 106 6.67 1.29 -14.98
C GLY A 106 5.87 1.15 -13.68
N MET A 107 6.45 1.42 -12.52
CA MET A 107 5.76 1.44 -11.24
C MET A 107 4.74 2.59 -11.14
N VAL A 108 5.08 3.75 -11.70
CA VAL A 108 4.20 4.93 -11.73
C VAL A 108 3.08 4.75 -12.75
N LEU A 109 3.36 4.17 -13.93
CA LEU A 109 2.36 4.00 -15.00
C LEU A 109 1.53 2.73 -14.86
N GLY A 110 2.08 1.64 -14.33
CA GLY A 110 1.31 0.43 -14.09
C GLY A 110 0.09 0.65 -13.19
N ALA A 111 0.14 1.67 -12.32
CA ALA A 111 -1.02 2.11 -11.55
C ALA A 111 -2.03 2.91 -12.38
N ALA A 112 -1.59 3.54 -13.46
CA ALA A 112 -2.42 4.43 -14.28
C ALA A 112 -3.23 3.70 -15.37
N THR A 113 -2.86 2.46 -15.77
CA THR A 113 -3.50 1.79 -16.92
C THR A 113 -4.71 0.92 -16.58
N ALA A 114 -5.06 0.76 -15.30
CA ALA A 114 -6.14 -0.15 -14.90
C ALA A 114 -7.59 0.35 -15.09
N ALA A 115 -7.83 1.56 -15.55
CA ALA A 115 -9.16 2.20 -15.53
C ALA A 115 -9.89 2.39 -16.88
N LEU A 116 -9.35 1.96 -18.04
CA LEU A 116 -9.99 2.22 -19.36
C LEU A 116 -10.38 0.96 -20.15
N THR A 117 -10.89 -0.08 -19.53
CA THR A 117 -11.58 -1.12 -20.31
C THR A 117 -13.05 -1.18 -19.93
N ASP A 118 -13.91 -1.04 -20.95
CA ASP A 118 -15.38 -1.20 -20.93
C ASP A 118 -15.85 -2.61 -20.49
N ASN A 119 -15.15 -3.27 -19.60
CA ASN A 119 -15.47 -4.62 -19.18
C ASN A 119 -16.32 -4.58 -17.92
N LYS A 120 -17.52 -5.15 -17.99
CA LYS A 120 -18.53 -5.22 -16.92
C LYS A 120 -18.06 -5.94 -15.63
N ALA A 121 -16.83 -6.46 -15.60
CA ALA A 121 -16.14 -6.92 -14.38
C ALA A 121 -15.43 -5.80 -13.60
N ALA A 122 -15.37 -4.58 -14.16
CA ALA A 122 -14.76 -3.41 -13.56
C ALA A 122 -15.35 -2.90 -12.23
N PRO A 123 -16.63 -3.17 -11.87
CA PRO A 123 -17.18 -2.65 -10.61
C PRO A 123 -16.47 -3.18 -9.34
N ILE A 124 -15.86 -4.37 -9.41
CA ILE A 124 -15.17 -4.96 -8.25
C ILE A 124 -13.83 -4.25 -7.99
N LEU A 125 -13.22 -3.68 -9.03
CA LEU A 125 -11.95 -2.95 -8.95
C LEU A 125 -12.13 -1.43 -8.95
N ALA A 126 -13.28 -0.93 -9.41
CA ALA A 126 -13.63 0.49 -9.34
C ALA A 126 -13.89 0.97 -7.91
N GLY A 127 -14.12 0.05 -6.95
CA GLY A 127 -14.14 0.34 -5.52
C GLY A 127 -12.76 0.74 -4.96
N ALA A 128 -11.68 0.43 -5.67
CA ALA A 128 -10.32 0.82 -5.35
C ALA A 128 -9.97 2.20 -5.92
N GLY A 129 -10.82 3.21 -5.67
CA GLY A 129 -10.64 4.63 -6.02
C GLY A 129 -9.80 4.90 -7.25
N GLY A 130 -10.42 5.50 -8.27
CA GLY A 130 -9.92 5.98 -9.55
C GLY A 130 -8.41 5.89 -9.82
N PHE A 131 -7.94 4.74 -10.26
CA PHE A 131 -6.64 4.67 -10.91
C PHE A 131 -6.80 5.21 -12.33
N ALA A 132 -6.62 6.52 -12.48
CA ALA A 132 -6.67 7.16 -13.79
C ALA A 132 -5.56 6.61 -14.70
N LEU A 133 -5.96 6.19 -15.87
CA LEU A 133 -5.13 5.58 -16.90
C LEU A 133 -4.45 6.60 -17.78
N GLY A 134 -3.14 6.52 -17.82
CA GLY A 134 -2.37 7.05 -18.93
C GLY A 134 -2.17 5.96 -20.00
N ALA A 135 -2.73 6.13 -21.18
CA ALA A 135 -2.46 5.27 -22.30
C ALA A 135 -0.96 5.30 -22.65
N GLY A 136 -0.31 4.15 -22.76
CA GLY A 136 1.01 4.10 -23.38
C GLY A 136 2.04 3.10 -22.85
N LEU A 137 1.77 2.27 -21.83
CA LEU A 137 2.69 1.20 -21.50
C LEU A 137 2.26 -0.11 -22.18
N THR A 138 3.06 -0.52 -23.12
CA THR A 138 2.90 -1.79 -23.84
C THR A 138 3.49 -2.99 -23.10
N SER A 139 4.19 -2.80 -21.99
CA SER A 139 4.79 -3.89 -21.21
C SER A 139 4.45 -3.77 -19.73
N LYS A 140 3.83 -4.83 -19.19
CA LYS A 140 3.66 -5.02 -17.76
C LYS A 140 4.98 -5.43 -17.12
N MET A 141 5.05 -5.35 -15.79
CA MET A 141 6.21 -5.78 -15.01
C MET A 141 6.25 -7.30 -14.86
N ASP A 142 7.43 -7.85 -14.68
CA ASP A 142 7.65 -9.25 -14.31
C ASP A 142 7.68 -9.35 -12.77
N ARG A 143 6.67 -10.00 -12.19
CA ARG A 143 6.53 -10.14 -10.74
C ARG A 143 7.62 -11.03 -10.15
N ASP A 144 7.94 -12.14 -10.79
CA ASP A 144 8.90 -13.11 -10.25
C ASP A 144 10.30 -12.52 -10.23
N ARG A 145 10.63 -11.71 -11.24
CA ARG A 145 11.87 -10.91 -11.24
C ARG A 145 11.88 -9.89 -10.09
N LEU A 146 10.77 -9.19 -9.85
CA LEU A 146 10.69 -8.25 -8.73
C LEU A 146 10.87 -8.99 -7.39
N VAL A 147 10.24 -10.13 -7.21
CA VAL A 147 10.41 -10.97 -6.01
C VAL A 147 11.86 -11.40 -5.85
N GLY A 148 12.54 -11.80 -6.93
CA GLY A 148 13.97 -12.15 -6.90
C GLY A 148 14.87 -10.98 -6.48
N VAL A 149 14.60 -9.78 -6.99
CA VAL A 149 15.32 -8.56 -6.59
C VAL A 149 15.06 -8.23 -5.12
N LEU A 150 13.81 -8.34 -4.66
CA LEU A 150 13.45 -8.12 -3.26
C LEU A 150 14.10 -9.15 -2.33
N ASP A 151 14.18 -10.42 -2.75
CA ASP A 151 14.82 -11.46 -1.94
C ASP A 151 16.32 -11.17 -1.76
N GLY A 152 16.99 -10.68 -2.82
CA GLY A 152 18.34 -10.17 -2.73
C GLY A 152 18.48 -8.94 -1.81
N GLU A 153 17.58 -7.98 -1.90
CA GLU A 153 17.57 -6.78 -1.06
C GLU A 153 17.34 -7.11 0.42
N PHE A 154 16.50 -8.10 0.69
CA PHE A 154 16.18 -8.55 2.05
C PHE A 154 17.09 -9.68 2.55
N HIS A 155 18.04 -10.17 1.73
CA HIS A 155 18.95 -11.27 2.06
C HIS A 155 18.21 -12.54 2.54
N GLY A 156 17.09 -12.87 1.91
CA GLY A 156 16.28 -14.04 2.26
C GLY A 156 15.55 -13.93 3.61
N ALA A 157 15.41 -12.73 4.16
CA ALA A 157 14.79 -12.53 5.47
C ALA A 157 13.35 -13.05 5.55
N THR A 158 12.97 -13.55 6.72
CA THR A 158 11.59 -13.88 7.04
C THR A 158 10.94 -12.77 7.86
N ILE A 159 9.61 -12.66 7.77
CA ILE A 159 8.82 -11.59 8.40
C ILE A 159 9.02 -11.60 9.92
N GLU A 160 9.00 -12.77 10.54
CA GLU A 160 9.12 -12.96 11.99
C GLU A 160 10.50 -12.62 12.55
N ALA A 161 11.53 -12.55 11.67
CA ALA A 161 12.90 -12.19 12.05
C ALA A 161 13.21 -10.70 11.89
N LEU A 162 12.26 -9.89 11.44
CA LEU A 162 12.49 -8.47 11.17
C LEU A 162 12.68 -7.67 12.47
N PRO A 163 13.58 -6.66 12.48
CA PRO A 163 13.79 -5.79 13.65
C PRO A 163 12.54 -4.97 14.02
N VAL A 164 11.69 -4.62 13.05
CA VAL A 164 10.37 -4.02 13.30
C VAL A 164 9.29 -5.03 12.93
N ARG A 165 8.33 -5.27 13.83
CA ARG A 165 7.21 -6.19 13.56
C ARG A 165 6.48 -5.78 12.30
N TYR A 166 6.23 -6.72 11.43
CA TYR A 166 5.65 -6.45 10.13
C TYR A 166 4.52 -7.42 9.81
N ALA A 167 3.50 -6.91 9.12
CA ALA A 167 2.47 -7.72 8.51
C ALA A 167 2.00 -7.08 7.19
N THR A 168 1.52 -7.93 6.29
CA THR A 168 0.86 -7.51 5.06
C THR A 168 -0.30 -8.44 4.76
N SER A 169 -1.19 -8.03 3.87
CA SER A 169 -2.26 -8.92 3.43
C SER A 169 -2.31 -9.05 1.91
N PHE A 170 -2.94 -10.13 1.47
CA PHE A 170 -3.28 -10.40 0.09
C PHE A 170 -4.61 -11.15 0.06
N GLN A 171 -5.31 -11.14 -1.07
CA GLN A 171 -6.49 -11.96 -1.26
C GLN A 171 -6.08 -13.29 -1.86
N ARG A 172 -6.65 -14.39 -1.35
CA ARG A 172 -6.46 -15.74 -1.85
C ARG A 172 -7.79 -16.32 -2.32
N ARG A 173 -7.75 -17.12 -3.38
CA ARG A 173 -8.94 -17.84 -3.84
C ARG A 173 -9.36 -18.90 -2.84
N ALA A 174 -10.65 -18.88 -2.48
CA ALA A 174 -11.29 -19.85 -1.62
C ALA A 174 -12.65 -20.24 -2.25
N GLY A 175 -12.70 -21.38 -2.93
CA GLY A 175 -13.86 -21.75 -3.74
C GLY A 175 -14.13 -20.71 -4.84
N ASP A 176 -15.36 -20.23 -4.93
CA ASP A 176 -15.79 -19.22 -5.89
C ASP A 176 -15.51 -17.76 -5.43
N GLY A 177 -14.93 -17.58 -4.24
CA GLY A 177 -14.68 -16.28 -3.63
C GLY A 177 -13.21 -15.96 -3.42
N LEU A 178 -12.99 -14.82 -2.74
CA LEU A 178 -11.70 -14.36 -2.28
C LEU A 178 -11.76 -14.21 -0.76
N GLU A 179 -10.72 -14.67 -0.08
CA GLU A 179 -10.52 -14.44 1.35
C GLU A 179 -9.30 -13.54 1.58
N LEU A 180 -9.37 -12.63 2.54
CA LEU A 180 -8.24 -11.82 2.94
C LEU A 180 -7.34 -12.63 3.87
N VAL A 181 -6.10 -12.85 3.43
CA VAL A 181 -5.06 -13.52 4.22
C VAL A 181 -4.12 -12.45 4.78
N VAL A 182 -3.97 -12.42 6.09
CA VAL A 182 -3.02 -11.55 6.77
C VAL A 182 -1.77 -12.36 7.11
N ALA A 183 -0.64 -12.03 6.48
CA ALA A 183 0.63 -12.71 6.65
C ALA A 183 1.53 -11.92 7.62
N LYS A 184 2.03 -12.63 8.64
CA LYS A 184 2.95 -12.13 9.68
C LYS A 184 4.17 -13.02 9.87
N GLU A 185 4.35 -13.99 8.98
CA GLU A 185 5.43 -14.96 8.98
C GLU A 185 5.74 -15.43 7.55
N GLY A 186 6.91 -16.05 7.36
CA GLY A 186 7.37 -16.57 6.09
C GLY A 186 8.32 -15.62 5.34
N ASN A 187 8.77 -16.03 4.15
CA ASN A 187 9.72 -15.23 3.35
C ASN A 187 9.12 -13.86 3.01
N LEU A 188 9.85 -12.79 3.35
CA LEU A 188 9.39 -11.41 3.21
C LEU A 188 9.14 -11.04 1.73
N ALA A 189 10.10 -11.32 0.84
CA ALA A 189 10.00 -10.98 -0.56
C ALA A 189 8.83 -11.68 -1.25
N ALA A 190 8.68 -12.99 -1.03
CA ALA A 190 7.58 -13.77 -1.58
C ALA A 190 6.22 -13.27 -1.10
N THR A 191 6.12 -12.90 0.18
CA THR A 191 4.87 -12.41 0.77
C THR A 191 4.51 -11.01 0.23
N ILE A 192 5.48 -10.13 0.08
CA ILE A 192 5.29 -8.83 -0.58
C ILE A 192 4.85 -9.06 -2.04
N GLY A 193 5.45 -10.01 -2.75
CA GLY A 193 5.05 -10.38 -4.12
C GLY A 193 3.59 -10.82 -4.25
N LYS A 194 3.02 -11.46 -3.22
CA LYS A 194 1.59 -11.80 -3.16
C LYS A 194 0.73 -10.56 -2.94
N SER A 195 1.14 -9.67 -2.04
CA SER A 195 0.44 -8.42 -1.76
C SER A 195 0.46 -7.44 -2.95
N LEU A 196 1.50 -7.50 -3.79
CA LEU A 196 1.64 -6.71 -5.02
C LEU A 196 0.95 -7.34 -6.24
N ALA A 197 0.39 -8.56 -6.15
CA ALA A 197 -0.08 -9.35 -7.28
C ALA A 197 -1.30 -8.73 -7.98
N ASN A 198 -1.10 -7.61 -8.64
CA ASN A 198 -2.11 -6.89 -9.42
C ASN A 198 -2.00 -7.26 -10.90
N PRO A 199 -3.04 -7.91 -11.51
CA PRO A 199 -3.01 -8.36 -12.90
C PRO A 199 -2.93 -7.21 -13.93
N TYR A 200 -3.20 -6.00 -13.52
CA TYR A 200 -3.06 -4.83 -14.39
C TYR A 200 -1.63 -4.30 -14.43
N ILE A 201 -0.82 -4.63 -13.43
CA ILE A 201 0.56 -4.18 -13.28
C ILE A 201 1.55 -5.25 -13.76
N PHE A 202 1.25 -6.54 -13.46
CA PHE A 202 2.18 -7.63 -13.72
C PHE A 202 1.70 -8.56 -14.83
N ASP A 203 2.66 -9.01 -15.66
CA ASP A 203 2.41 -10.04 -16.67
C ASP A 203 2.13 -11.42 -16.04
N GLY A 204 1.44 -12.26 -16.79
CA GLY A 204 1.15 -13.63 -16.38
C GLY A 204 0.11 -13.77 -15.28
N LEU A 205 -0.42 -12.68 -14.74
CA LEU A 205 -1.49 -12.71 -13.75
C LEU A 205 -2.85 -12.62 -14.44
N ASP A 206 -3.77 -13.48 -14.02
CA ASP A 206 -5.16 -13.55 -14.48
C ASP A 206 -6.08 -13.51 -13.24
N LEU A 207 -6.98 -12.54 -13.21
CA LEU A 207 -7.94 -12.40 -12.10
C LEU A 207 -8.76 -13.67 -11.85
N ALA A 208 -8.98 -14.49 -12.88
CA ALA A 208 -9.76 -15.71 -12.75
C ALA A 208 -8.93 -16.92 -12.27
N LYS A 209 -7.60 -16.90 -12.44
CA LYS A 209 -6.72 -18.08 -12.23
C LYS A 209 -5.63 -17.86 -11.20
N THR A 210 -5.18 -16.62 -11.01
CA THR A 210 -4.10 -16.33 -10.07
C THR A 210 -4.56 -16.64 -8.65
N PRO A 211 -3.79 -17.46 -7.89
CA PRO A 211 -4.20 -17.91 -6.56
C PRO A 211 -4.19 -16.78 -5.53
N GLU A 212 -3.23 -15.87 -5.62
CA GLU A 212 -3.13 -14.70 -4.74
C GLU A 212 -3.18 -13.42 -5.55
N ILE A 213 -3.93 -12.42 -5.07
CA ILE A 213 -4.11 -11.12 -5.69
C ILE A 213 -3.93 -9.99 -4.68
N ASP A 214 -3.56 -8.83 -5.23
CA ASP A 214 -3.46 -7.56 -4.50
C ASP A 214 -4.76 -7.27 -3.71
N PRO A 215 -4.68 -6.89 -2.43
CA PRO A 215 -5.84 -6.70 -1.58
C PRO A 215 -6.61 -5.40 -1.86
N GLY A 216 -6.15 -4.56 -2.79
CA GLY A 216 -6.76 -3.26 -3.09
C GLY A 216 -8.21 -3.32 -3.62
N ALA A 217 -8.70 -4.50 -3.99
CA ALA A 217 -10.12 -4.71 -4.30
C ALA A 217 -11.02 -4.77 -3.05
N ASP A 218 -10.46 -5.04 -1.87
CA ASP A 218 -11.17 -5.00 -0.60
C ASP A 218 -11.04 -3.63 0.05
N ARG A 219 -12.17 -2.96 0.20
CA ARG A 219 -12.26 -1.61 0.78
C ARG A 219 -11.62 -1.52 2.18
N ALA A 220 -11.75 -2.56 3.00
CA ALA A 220 -11.18 -2.60 4.34
C ALA A 220 -9.67 -2.78 4.31
N ALA A 221 -9.15 -3.48 3.30
CA ALA A 221 -7.73 -3.75 3.14
C ALA A 221 -6.97 -2.64 2.38
N MET A 222 -7.68 -1.67 1.77
CA MET A 222 -7.01 -0.54 1.09
C MET A 222 -6.09 0.25 2.02
N THR A 223 -6.54 0.54 3.24
CA THR A 223 -5.73 1.09 4.32
C THR A 223 -5.94 0.18 5.53
N PRO A 224 -5.01 -0.74 5.85
CA PRO A 224 -5.25 -1.89 6.73
C PRO A 224 -5.26 -1.54 8.22
N VAL A 225 -6.05 -0.54 8.62
CA VAL A 225 -6.15 -0.08 10.02
C VAL A 225 -6.82 -1.11 10.94
N ASP A 226 -7.81 -1.84 10.41
CA ASP A 226 -8.51 -2.88 11.15
C ASP A 226 -7.59 -4.09 11.43
N GLU A 227 -6.82 -4.49 10.42
CA GLU A 227 -5.79 -5.52 10.57
C GLU A 227 -4.73 -5.11 11.58
N ALA A 228 -4.23 -3.88 11.48
CA ALA A 228 -3.23 -3.35 12.40
C ALA A 228 -3.74 -3.35 13.84
N CYS A 229 -4.98 -2.90 14.06
CA CYS A 229 -5.57 -2.88 15.39
C CYS A 229 -5.79 -4.30 15.96
N ARG A 230 -6.18 -5.26 15.12
CA ARG A 230 -6.34 -6.66 15.56
C ARG A 230 -5.01 -7.35 15.86
N LEU A 231 -3.97 -7.08 15.06
CA LEU A 231 -2.65 -7.67 15.26
C LEU A 231 -1.91 -7.05 16.45
N PHE A 232 -2.13 -5.77 16.69
CA PHE A 232 -1.42 -4.99 17.71
C PHE A 232 -2.43 -4.22 18.58
N PRO A 233 -3.20 -4.94 19.42
CA PRO A 233 -4.24 -4.31 20.26
C PRO A 233 -3.66 -3.20 21.15
N GLY A 234 -4.33 -2.05 21.16
CA GLY A 234 -3.90 -0.88 21.94
C GLY A 234 -2.74 -0.09 21.35
N ALA A 235 -2.19 -0.51 20.21
CA ALA A 235 -1.19 0.29 19.52
C ALA A 235 -1.81 1.58 18.95
N ASN A 236 -1.04 2.64 18.99
CA ASN A 236 -1.32 3.88 18.28
C ASN A 236 -1.13 3.66 16.78
N LEU A 237 -2.10 3.97 15.96
CA LEU A 237 -2.04 3.79 14.52
C LEU A 237 -1.77 5.11 13.81
N LEU A 238 -0.62 5.22 13.14
CA LEU A 238 -0.33 6.29 12.20
C LEU A 238 -0.59 5.74 10.79
N ALA A 239 -1.75 6.03 10.24
CA ALA A 239 -2.16 5.54 8.94
C ALA A 239 -1.83 6.55 7.85
N ILE A 240 -0.99 6.15 6.89
CA ILE A 240 -0.65 6.93 5.71
C ILE A 240 -1.51 6.41 4.55
N ASN A 241 -2.45 7.23 4.14
CA ASN A 241 -3.42 6.90 3.12
C ASN A 241 -3.18 7.74 1.86
N VAL A 242 -2.73 7.08 0.80
CA VAL A 242 -2.49 7.69 -0.52
C VAL A 242 -3.62 7.39 -1.50
N THR A 243 -4.71 6.76 -1.04
CA THR A 243 -5.89 6.45 -1.84
C THR A 243 -6.88 7.63 -1.81
N ASP A 244 -7.80 7.64 -2.77
CA ASP A 244 -8.87 8.66 -2.80
C ASP A 244 -10.00 8.37 -1.81
N GLN A 245 -9.96 7.21 -1.14
CA GLN A 245 -10.96 6.77 -0.18
C GLN A 245 -10.45 6.92 1.25
N PRO A 246 -11.26 7.45 2.20
CA PRO A 246 -10.89 7.44 3.61
C PRO A 246 -10.70 6.01 4.11
N ALA A 247 -9.84 5.81 5.10
CA ALA A 247 -9.67 4.49 5.71
C ALA A 247 -11.01 3.94 6.23
N PHE A 248 -11.17 2.63 6.15
CA PHE A 248 -12.37 1.97 6.66
C PHE A 248 -12.15 1.59 8.12
N TYR A 249 -13.03 2.09 9.00
CA TYR A 249 -13.02 1.76 10.41
C TYR A 249 -14.17 0.83 10.73
N ARG A 250 -13.86 -0.34 11.25
CA ARG A 250 -14.89 -1.25 11.74
C ARG A 250 -15.45 -0.76 13.07
N ALA A 251 -16.75 -0.91 13.24
CA ALA A 251 -17.39 -0.64 14.53
C ALA A 251 -16.75 -1.47 15.65
N GLY A 252 -16.39 -0.83 16.76
CA GLY A 252 -15.72 -1.48 17.88
C GLY A 252 -14.19 -1.45 17.84
N MET A 253 -13.56 -0.85 16.84
CA MET A 253 -12.11 -0.63 16.84
C MET A 253 -11.71 0.33 17.97
N THR A 254 -10.76 -0.09 18.82
CA THR A 254 -10.36 0.64 20.03
C THR A 254 -8.97 1.28 19.94
N CYS A 255 -8.23 1.02 18.86
CA CYS A 255 -6.90 1.57 18.69
C CYS A 255 -6.96 3.08 18.39
N PRO A 256 -6.16 3.91 19.09
CA PRO A 256 -5.98 5.30 18.72
C PRO A 256 -5.48 5.42 17.29
N LEU A 257 -6.01 6.40 16.54
CA LEU A 257 -5.72 6.51 15.12
C LEU A 257 -5.54 7.95 14.69
N ARG A 258 -4.49 8.16 13.89
CA ARG A 258 -4.34 9.34 13.04
C ARG A 258 -4.22 8.88 11.59
N GLU A 259 -5.19 9.24 10.78
CA GLU A 259 -5.11 9.09 9.33
C GLU A 259 -4.50 10.35 8.71
N VAL A 260 -3.42 10.16 7.97
CA VAL A 260 -2.79 11.18 7.13
C VAL A 260 -3.16 10.88 5.68
N ARG A 261 -4.08 11.66 5.14
CA ARG A 261 -4.42 11.57 3.72
C ARG A 261 -3.45 12.41 2.92
N VAL A 262 -2.65 11.74 2.10
CA VAL A 262 -1.63 12.40 1.28
C VAL A 262 -2.26 12.83 -0.05
N PRO A 263 -2.29 14.12 -0.37
CA PRO A 263 -2.86 14.61 -1.62
C PRO A 263 -1.88 14.36 -2.78
N VAL A 264 -1.81 13.12 -3.24
CA VAL A 264 -1.08 12.79 -4.46
C VAL A 264 -2.01 13.02 -5.63
N GLY A 265 -1.71 13.98 -6.49
CA GLY A 265 -2.47 14.28 -7.70
C GLY A 265 -2.47 13.11 -8.70
N ASP A 266 -3.27 13.22 -9.74
CA ASP A 266 -3.24 12.27 -10.83
C ASP A 266 -1.87 12.31 -11.52
N VAL A 267 -1.21 11.16 -11.50
CA VAL A 267 0.05 10.96 -12.22
C VAL A 267 -0.32 10.67 -13.66
N ASN A 268 -0.40 11.70 -14.49
CA ASN A 268 -0.70 11.57 -15.93
C ASN A 268 0.55 11.19 -16.74
N ALA A 269 0.35 10.81 -18.01
CA ALA A 269 1.44 10.39 -18.89
C ALA A 269 2.51 11.49 -19.05
N GLU A 270 2.15 12.75 -19.05
CA GLU A 270 3.07 13.89 -19.18
C GLU A 270 3.94 14.03 -17.92
N SER A 271 3.37 13.86 -16.73
CA SER A 271 4.12 13.85 -15.47
C SER A 271 5.10 12.69 -15.37
N VAL A 272 4.85 11.63 -16.14
CA VAL A 272 5.71 10.43 -16.24
C VAL A 272 7.00 10.71 -17.01
N PHE A 273 6.96 11.51 -18.07
CA PHE A 273 8.18 11.92 -18.79
C PHE A 273 9.08 12.85 -17.96
N ARG A 274 8.58 13.42 -16.86
CA ARG A 274 9.32 14.18 -15.85
C ARG A 274 9.64 13.34 -14.61
N LEU A 275 9.95 12.11 -14.78
CA LEU A 275 9.92 11.05 -13.79
C LEU A 275 10.68 11.31 -12.50
N HIS A 276 11.86 11.91 -12.58
CA HIS A 276 12.62 12.27 -11.38
C HIS A 276 11.86 13.30 -10.55
N ALA A 277 11.28 14.30 -11.19
CA ALA A 277 10.48 15.32 -10.49
C ALA A 277 9.21 14.72 -9.90
N ALA A 278 8.46 13.88 -10.64
CA ALA A 278 7.23 13.26 -10.16
C ALA A 278 7.47 12.28 -9.00
N PHE A 279 8.56 11.52 -9.01
CA PHE A 279 8.95 10.67 -7.89
C PHE A 279 9.26 11.51 -6.66
N ASP A 280 10.17 12.48 -6.81
CA ASP A 280 10.62 13.32 -5.69
C ASP A 280 9.46 14.19 -5.18
N ASP A 281 8.59 14.71 -6.05
CA ASP A 281 7.39 15.46 -5.66
C ASP A 281 6.39 14.58 -4.90
N THR A 282 6.20 13.33 -5.31
CA THR A 282 5.32 12.40 -4.61
C THR A 282 5.88 12.02 -3.23
N VAL A 283 7.18 11.76 -3.14
CA VAL A 283 7.87 11.53 -1.85
C VAL A 283 7.73 12.77 -0.96
N ARG A 284 7.93 13.96 -1.51
CA ARG A 284 7.77 15.23 -0.79
C ARG A 284 6.34 15.42 -0.29
N ALA A 285 5.33 15.13 -1.10
CA ALA A 285 3.92 15.21 -0.67
C ALA A 285 3.65 14.33 0.55
N GLY A 286 4.17 13.10 0.55
CA GLY A 286 4.08 12.20 1.72
C GLY A 286 4.77 12.76 2.95
N TYR A 287 5.96 13.33 2.77
CA TYR A 287 6.72 13.95 3.85
C TYR A 287 5.97 15.14 4.45
N ASP A 288 5.56 16.10 3.62
CA ASP A 288 4.93 17.35 4.06
C ASP A 288 3.59 17.08 4.76
N ALA A 289 2.74 16.22 4.18
CA ALA A 289 1.45 15.85 4.77
C ALA A 289 1.64 15.17 6.13
N THR A 290 2.60 14.26 6.24
CA THR A 290 2.84 13.53 7.50
C THR A 290 3.45 14.45 8.56
N LEU A 291 4.43 15.27 8.21
CA LEU A 291 5.04 16.22 9.14
C LEU A 291 4.02 17.24 9.66
N ALA A 292 3.14 17.73 8.77
CA ALA A 292 2.06 18.65 9.17
C ALA A 292 1.06 18.00 10.14
N ALA A 293 0.76 16.72 9.91
CA ALA A 293 -0.16 15.97 10.78
C ALA A 293 0.44 15.60 12.15
N LEU A 294 1.77 15.59 12.29
CA LEU A 294 2.46 15.25 13.55
C LEU A 294 2.84 16.47 14.40
N LYS A 295 2.68 17.68 13.87
CA LYS A 295 2.80 18.93 14.63
C LYS A 295 1.52 19.20 15.43
#